data_94d69f49464222d6fc078629b5f44a43
#
_entry.id   94d69f49464222d6fc078629b5f44a43
#
_cell.length_a   1.000
_cell.length_b   1.000
_cell.length_c   1.000
_cell.angle_alpha   90.00
_cell.angle_beta   90.00
_cell.angle_gamma   90.00
#
_symmetry.space_group_name_H-M   'P 1'
#
loop_
_entity.id
_entity.type
_entity.pdbx_description
1 polymer ?
#
loop_
_entity_poly.entity_id
_entity_poly.type
_entity_poly.pdbx_seq_one_letter_code
_entity_poly.pdbx_strand_id
1 'polypeptide(L)'
;MKEEKAEQFFGKRSDIEAMSEFIVLYTTRHHRWGSPKYLCGESYGVFRAAGIAEYLQDRHGMFLNGLLLVSGLVDFGTIRTGSTNDLPYSIFLPTLTAVAHFHNRLPADLQQDREGALKEAKAFASSEYLAALFAGESLNENHRQLIASKLSRLTGIPEDIILENLLRISPSMFRKK
;
A
#
# COMPACT_ATOMS: atom_id res chain seq x y z
N MET A 1 3.03 -24.25 33.76
CA MET A 1 3.08 -23.04 32.88
C MET A 1 1.68 -22.47 32.87
N LYS A 2 1.50 -21.17 33.17
CA LYS A 2 0.21 -20.51 32.94
C LYS A 2 -0.03 -20.55 31.44
N GLU A 3 -1.21 -21.02 31.01
CA GLU A 3 -1.60 -20.92 29.60
C GLU A 3 -1.65 -19.43 29.22
N GLU A 4 -0.73 -19.01 28.37
CA GLU A 4 -0.72 -17.69 27.77
C GLU A 4 -1.91 -17.61 26.79
N LYS A 5 -2.80 -16.65 27.00
CA LYS A 5 -3.94 -16.44 26.10
C LYS A 5 -3.48 -15.65 24.88
N ALA A 6 -3.84 -16.13 23.68
CA ALA A 6 -3.52 -15.47 22.42
C ALA A 6 -3.91 -13.97 22.37
N GLU A 7 -4.99 -13.62 23.09
CA GLU A 7 -5.50 -12.25 23.22
C GLU A 7 -4.48 -11.25 23.79
N GLN A 8 -3.50 -11.73 24.59
CA GLN A 8 -2.43 -10.89 25.17
C GLN A 8 -1.49 -10.33 24.10
N PHE A 9 -1.44 -10.96 22.92
CA PHE A 9 -0.59 -10.56 21.80
C PHE A 9 -1.36 -9.83 20.72
N PHE A 10 -2.66 -9.59 20.92
CA PHE A 10 -3.47 -8.84 19.95
C PHE A 10 -3.26 -7.35 20.14
N GLY A 11 -2.87 -6.69 19.08
CA GLY A 11 -2.63 -5.25 19.04
C GLY A 11 -1.16 -4.89 18.80
N LYS A 12 -0.98 -3.73 18.18
CA LYS A 12 0.34 -3.27 17.72
C LYS A 12 1.37 -3.17 18.84
N ARG A 13 0.95 -2.62 19.98
CA ARG A 13 1.85 -2.40 21.13
C ARG A 13 2.29 -3.71 21.75
N SER A 14 1.36 -4.60 22.07
CA SER A 14 1.64 -5.90 22.68
C SER A 14 2.52 -6.78 21.79
N ASP A 15 2.31 -6.72 20.47
CA ASP A 15 3.12 -7.42 19.48
C ASP A 15 4.58 -6.92 19.49
N ILE A 16 4.78 -5.59 19.46
CA ILE A 16 6.12 -4.98 19.50
C ILE A 16 6.82 -5.30 20.82
N GLU A 17 6.13 -5.16 21.96
CA GLU A 17 6.66 -5.45 23.29
C GLU A 17 7.09 -6.92 23.40
N ALA A 18 6.22 -7.86 23.06
CA ALA A 18 6.53 -9.30 23.15
C ALA A 18 7.73 -9.71 22.28
N MET A 19 7.80 -9.21 21.05
CA MET A 19 8.93 -9.51 20.16
C MET A 19 10.23 -8.85 20.63
N SER A 20 10.16 -7.66 21.21
CA SER A 20 11.33 -6.97 21.78
C SER A 20 11.88 -7.71 22.99
N GLU A 21 11.00 -8.13 23.91
CA GLU A 21 11.39 -8.94 25.08
C GLU A 21 12.03 -10.27 24.66
N PHE A 22 11.49 -10.92 23.64
CA PHE A 22 12.10 -12.12 23.06
C PHE A 22 13.53 -11.85 22.57
N ILE A 23 13.76 -10.75 21.83
CA ILE A 23 15.08 -10.38 21.31
C ILE A 23 16.07 -10.11 22.45
N VAL A 24 15.64 -9.37 23.48
CA VAL A 24 16.45 -9.08 24.68
C VAL A 24 16.82 -10.37 25.39
N LEU A 25 15.84 -11.24 25.65
CA LEU A 25 16.05 -12.52 26.33
C LEU A 25 17.01 -13.42 25.54
N TYR A 26 16.81 -13.54 24.23
CA TYR A 26 17.68 -14.32 23.35
C TYR A 26 19.12 -13.77 23.35
N THR A 27 19.27 -12.47 23.17
CA THR A 27 20.57 -11.79 23.13
C THR A 27 21.34 -11.96 24.46
N THR A 28 20.62 -11.85 25.57
CA THR A 28 21.18 -12.04 26.93
C THR A 28 21.59 -13.49 27.15
N ARG A 29 20.69 -14.45 26.87
CA ARG A 29 20.93 -15.89 27.08
C ARG A 29 22.10 -16.43 26.26
N HIS A 30 22.32 -15.87 25.08
CA HIS A 30 23.41 -16.28 24.18
C HIS A 30 24.64 -15.37 24.25
N HIS A 31 24.70 -14.45 25.21
CA HIS A 31 25.83 -13.51 25.39
C HIS A 31 26.18 -12.70 24.12
N ARG A 32 25.15 -12.23 23.40
CA ARG A 32 25.30 -11.56 22.07
C ARG A 32 25.06 -10.05 22.11
N TRP A 33 25.12 -9.42 23.29
CA TRP A 33 24.94 -7.97 23.41
C TRP A 33 25.93 -7.15 22.57
N GLY A 34 27.20 -7.53 22.51
CA GLY A 34 28.23 -6.87 21.71
C GLY A 34 28.21 -7.21 20.22
N SER A 35 27.30 -8.11 19.77
CA SER A 35 27.24 -8.49 18.36
C SER A 35 26.43 -7.47 17.53
N PRO A 36 26.79 -7.25 16.25
CA PRO A 36 25.96 -6.49 15.32
C PRO A 36 24.56 -7.12 15.20
N LYS A 37 23.53 -6.27 15.21
CA LYS A 37 22.13 -6.67 15.18
C LYS A 37 21.41 -6.01 14.03
N TYR A 38 20.72 -6.82 13.24
CA TYR A 38 19.91 -6.39 12.11
C TYR A 38 18.51 -7.02 12.24
N LEU A 39 17.48 -6.25 11.93
CA LEU A 39 16.12 -6.78 11.79
C LEU A 39 15.72 -6.77 10.32
N CYS A 40 15.10 -7.86 9.88
CA CYS A 40 14.46 -7.94 8.58
C CYS A 40 12.94 -8.04 8.79
N GLY A 41 12.20 -7.12 8.17
CA GLY A 41 10.75 -7.11 8.18
C GLY A 41 10.18 -7.14 6.77
N GLU A 42 9.23 -8.05 6.52
CA GLU A 42 8.50 -8.12 5.26
C GLU A 42 7.02 -7.78 5.50
N SER A 43 6.42 -7.02 4.56
CA SER A 43 5.01 -6.61 4.61
C SER A 43 4.68 -5.91 5.95
N TYR A 44 3.77 -6.43 6.77
CA TYR A 44 3.51 -5.94 8.13
C TYR A 44 4.77 -5.93 9.01
N GLY A 45 5.72 -6.83 8.75
CA GLY A 45 7.01 -6.88 9.44
C GLY A 45 7.85 -5.62 9.30
N VAL A 46 7.64 -4.80 8.26
CA VAL A 46 8.30 -3.48 8.12
C VAL A 46 7.85 -2.54 9.24
N PHE A 47 6.54 -2.45 9.47
CA PHE A 47 5.97 -1.68 10.57
C PHE A 47 6.45 -2.22 11.93
N ARG A 48 6.40 -3.55 12.10
CA ARG A 48 6.86 -4.23 13.32
C ARG A 48 8.35 -3.96 13.59
N ALA A 49 9.22 -4.08 12.57
CA ALA A 49 10.66 -3.85 12.71
C ALA A 49 10.98 -2.41 13.14
N ALA A 50 10.27 -1.42 12.61
CA ALA A 50 10.42 -0.03 13.03
C ALA A 50 10.04 0.16 14.50
N GLY A 51 8.88 -0.35 14.93
CA GLY A 51 8.44 -0.27 16.32
C GLY A 51 9.32 -1.04 17.30
N ILE A 52 9.83 -2.21 16.91
CA ILE A 52 10.80 -2.97 17.71
C ILE A 52 12.11 -2.20 17.86
N ALA A 53 12.61 -1.57 16.80
CA ALA A 53 13.84 -0.79 16.87
C ALA A 53 13.73 0.37 17.87
N GLU A 54 12.63 1.13 17.82
CA GLU A 54 12.33 2.19 18.79
C GLU A 54 12.23 1.63 20.22
N TYR A 55 11.43 0.59 20.42
CA TYR A 55 11.22 0.00 21.75
C TYR A 55 12.50 -0.56 22.37
N LEU A 56 13.32 -1.27 21.59
CA LEU A 56 14.60 -1.81 22.04
C LEU A 56 15.57 -0.70 22.46
N GLN A 57 15.63 0.38 21.68
CA GLN A 57 16.47 1.53 21.97
C GLN A 57 16.02 2.25 23.24
N ASP A 58 14.74 2.58 23.36
CA ASP A 58 14.21 3.41 24.43
C ASP A 58 14.08 2.67 25.76
N ARG A 59 13.74 1.37 25.72
CA ARG A 59 13.48 0.59 26.94
C ARG A 59 14.66 -0.26 27.40
N HIS A 60 15.51 -0.69 26.49
CA HIS A 60 16.59 -1.64 26.80
C HIS A 60 17.98 -1.11 26.44
N GLY A 61 18.10 0.09 25.88
CA GLY A 61 19.37 0.62 25.41
C GLY A 61 20.05 -0.25 24.33
N MET A 62 19.23 -1.08 23.63
CA MET A 62 19.73 -1.96 22.58
C MET A 62 19.59 -1.29 21.22
N PHE A 63 20.72 -0.89 20.65
CA PHE A 63 20.78 -0.26 19.33
C PHE A 63 20.96 -1.32 18.24
N LEU A 64 20.22 -1.16 17.16
CA LEU A 64 20.34 -1.97 15.97
C LEU A 64 21.34 -1.35 14.99
N ASN A 65 22.06 -2.18 14.26
CA ASN A 65 23.00 -1.74 13.21
C ASN A 65 22.29 -1.48 11.88
N GLY A 66 21.09 -2.01 11.69
CA GLY A 66 20.29 -1.73 10.50
C GLY A 66 18.95 -2.46 10.47
N LEU A 67 18.10 -1.96 9.58
CA LEU A 67 16.79 -2.54 9.25
C LEU A 67 16.77 -2.90 7.77
N LEU A 68 16.32 -4.12 7.45
CA LEU A 68 16.00 -4.54 6.09
C LEU A 68 14.48 -4.52 5.95
N LEU A 69 13.98 -3.60 5.15
CA LEU A 69 12.55 -3.35 4.97
C LEU A 69 12.11 -3.86 3.60
N VAL A 70 11.40 -4.99 3.58
CA VAL A 70 11.02 -5.69 2.35
C VAL A 70 9.52 -5.56 2.10
N SER A 71 9.13 -5.01 0.94
CA SER A 71 7.73 -4.92 0.48
C SER A 71 6.76 -4.38 1.55
N GLY A 72 7.18 -3.36 2.26
CA GLY A 72 6.39 -2.77 3.35
C GLY A 72 5.66 -1.50 2.97
N LEU A 73 4.87 -1.01 3.91
CA LEU A 73 4.13 0.23 3.80
C LEU A 73 4.65 1.23 4.83
N VAL A 74 4.76 2.47 4.40
CA VAL A 74 5.05 3.61 5.27
C VAL A 74 3.75 4.22 5.81
N ASP A 75 2.69 4.18 4.98
CA ASP A 75 1.36 4.69 5.33
C ASP A 75 0.28 3.71 4.86
N PHE A 76 -0.49 3.18 5.81
CA PHE A 76 -1.61 2.28 5.53
C PHE A 76 -2.77 2.97 4.79
N GLY A 77 -2.88 4.29 4.85
CA GLY A 77 -3.84 5.08 4.07
C GLY A 77 -3.67 4.89 2.57
N THR A 78 -2.46 4.56 2.11
CA THR A 78 -2.16 4.39 0.68
C THR A 78 -2.73 3.11 0.07
N ILE A 79 -3.17 2.13 0.88
CA ILE A 79 -3.72 0.85 0.38
C ILE A 79 -5.15 0.57 0.83
N ARG A 80 -5.67 1.29 1.83
CA ARG A 80 -7.02 1.07 2.34
C ARG A 80 -8.02 1.84 1.52
N THR A 81 -8.65 1.17 0.57
CA THR A 81 -9.78 1.72 -0.18
C THR A 81 -11.03 1.81 0.68
N GLY A 82 -11.81 2.86 0.50
CA GLY A 82 -13.08 3.07 1.22
C GLY A 82 -13.78 4.34 0.77
N SER A 83 -15.01 4.55 1.25
CA SER A 83 -15.83 5.73 0.92
C SER A 83 -15.25 7.06 1.42
N THR A 84 -14.36 7.02 2.38
CA THR A 84 -13.73 8.20 2.99
C THR A 84 -12.26 8.37 2.62
N ASN A 85 -11.73 7.50 1.75
CA ASN A 85 -10.33 7.54 1.34
C ASN A 85 -10.17 7.28 -0.15
N ASP A 86 -10.04 8.34 -0.91
CA ASP A 86 -9.91 8.31 -2.36
C ASP A 86 -8.45 8.17 -2.84
N LEU A 87 -7.48 8.40 -1.99
CA LEU A 87 -6.05 8.36 -2.33
C LEU A 87 -5.62 7.04 -3.00
N PRO A 88 -5.99 5.85 -2.48
CA PRO A 88 -5.56 4.58 -3.09
C PRO A 88 -5.99 4.42 -4.54
N TYR A 89 -7.18 4.88 -4.91
CA TYR A 89 -7.67 4.74 -6.29
C TYR A 89 -6.79 5.51 -7.27
N SER A 90 -6.38 6.73 -6.87
CA SER A 90 -5.49 7.56 -7.68
C SER A 90 -4.08 6.96 -7.77
N ILE A 91 -3.43 6.63 -6.65
CA ILE A 91 -2.04 6.17 -6.66
C ILE A 91 -1.85 4.78 -7.27
N PHE A 92 -2.88 3.92 -7.27
CA PHE A 92 -2.83 2.62 -7.95
C PHE A 92 -2.99 2.71 -9.46
N LEU A 93 -3.53 3.79 -10.02
CA LEU A 93 -3.82 3.90 -11.44
C LEU A 93 -2.61 3.59 -12.33
N PRO A 94 -1.39 4.13 -12.11
CA PRO A 94 -0.24 3.77 -12.92
C PRO A 94 0.11 2.28 -12.89
N THR A 95 -0.09 1.63 -11.74
CA THR A 95 0.11 0.17 -11.61
C THR A 95 -0.95 -0.61 -12.39
N LEU A 96 -2.22 -0.19 -12.32
CA LEU A 96 -3.30 -0.81 -13.09
C LEU A 96 -3.05 -0.65 -14.59
N THR A 97 -2.57 0.52 -15.04
CA THR A 97 -2.16 0.77 -16.42
C THR A 97 -1.02 -0.16 -16.85
N ALA A 98 0.00 -0.35 -16.00
CA ALA A 98 1.10 -1.27 -16.30
C ALA A 98 0.62 -2.72 -16.46
N VAL A 99 -0.32 -3.16 -15.62
CA VAL A 99 -0.93 -4.49 -15.70
C VAL A 99 -1.81 -4.63 -16.95
N ALA A 100 -2.63 -3.62 -17.25
CA ALA A 100 -3.44 -3.59 -18.47
C ALA A 100 -2.57 -3.64 -19.74
N HIS A 101 -1.46 -2.91 -19.75
CA HIS A 101 -0.47 -2.98 -20.83
C HIS A 101 0.09 -4.39 -20.98
N PHE A 102 0.50 -5.03 -19.89
CA PHE A 102 1.04 -6.41 -19.92
C PHE A 102 0.05 -7.41 -20.50
N HIS A 103 -1.24 -7.23 -20.23
CA HIS A 103 -2.32 -8.08 -20.74
C HIS A 103 -2.91 -7.64 -22.08
N ASN A 104 -2.28 -6.71 -22.80
CA ASN A 104 -2.72 -6.20 -24.10
C ASN A 104 -4.17 -5.66 -24.06
N ARG A 105 -4.52 -4.90 -23.01
CA ARG A 105 -5.86 -4.33 -22.80
C ARG A 105 -5.95 -2.85 -23.13
N LEU A 106 -4.83 -2.21 -23.44
CA LEU A 106 -4.80 -0.78 -23.77
C LEU A 106 -5.03 -0.54 -25.28
N PRO A 107 -5.48 0.66 -25.67
CA PRO A 107 -5.53 1.07 -27.07
C PRO A 107 -4.14 1.02 -27.72
N ALA A 108 -4.11 0.89 -29.05
CA ALA A 108 -2.88 0.62 -29.81
C ALA A 108 -1.74 1.63 -29.56
N ASP A 109 -2.07 2.91 -29.41
CA ASP A 109 -1.11 3.97 -29.14
C ASP A 109 -0.43 3.83 -27.77
N LEU A 110 -1.23 3.53 -26.70
CA LEU A 110 -0.70 3.27 -25.37
C LEU A 110 -0.02 1.89 -25.28
N GLN A 111 -0.47 0.92 -26.08
CA GLN A 111 0.10 -0.42 -26.12
C GLN A 111 1.49 -0.41 -26.75
N GLN A 112 1.77 0.47 -27.70
CA GLN A 112 3.07 0.60 -28.36
C GLN A 112 4.10 1.39 -27.53
N ASP A 113 3.65 2.27 -26.64
CA ASP A 113 4.51 3.09 -25.78
C ASP A 113 4.14 2.93 -24.30
N ARG A 114 4.75 1.93 -23.67
CA ARG A 114 4.54 1.66 -22.23
C ARG A 114 4.96 2.83 -21.34
N GLU A 115 6.06 3.49 -21.65
CA GLU A 115 6.57 4.60 -20.82
C GLU A 115 5.65 5.82 -20.94
N GLY A 116 5.19 6.14 -22.15
CA GLY A 116 4.18 7.16 -22.40
C GLY A 116 2.87 6.88 -21.68
N ALA A 117 2.38 5.64 -21.75
CA ALA A 117 1.17 5.21 -21.03
C ALA A 117 1.29 5.41 -19.51
N LEU A 118 2.42 5.03 -18.90
CA LEU A 118 2.65 5.22 -17.48
C LEU A 118 2.82 6.69 -17.09
N LYS A 119 3.42 7.50 -17.96
CA LYS A 119 3.54 8.95 -17.74
C LYS A 119 2.17 9.62 -17.80
N GLU A 120 1.34 9.26 -18.79
CA GLU A 120 -0.04 9.74 -18.90
C GLU A 120 -0.85 9.36 -17.65
N ALA A 121 -0.79 8.09 -17.23
CA ALA A 121 -1.48 7.62 -16.05
C ALA A 121 -1.06 8.35 -14.75
N LYS A 122 0.24 8.60 -14.56
CA LYS A 122 0.75 9.35 -13.41
C LYS A 122 0.28 10.79 -13.40
N ALA A 123 0.35 11.46 -14.53
CA ALA A 123 -0.11 12.85 -14.67
C ALA A 123 -1.61 12.97 -14.39
N PHE A 124 -2.41 12.09 -14.99
CA PHE A 124 -3.86 12.06 -14.81
C PHE A 124 -4.24 11.70 -13.34
N ALA A 125 -3.58 10.72 -12.74
CA ALA A 125 -3.82 10.32 -11.37
C ALA A 125 -3.62 11.45 -10.37
N SER A 126 -2.56 12.24 -10.53
CA SER A 126 -2.19 13.31 -9.59
C SER A 126 -2.92 14.64 -9.82
N SER A 127 -3.72 14.76 -10.87
CA SER A 127 -4.41 15.99 -11.23
C SER A 127 -5.94 15.76 -11.34
N GLU A 128 -6.42 15.47 -12.53
CA GLU A 128 -7.86 15.41 -12.85
C GLU A 128 -8.58 14.29 -12.09
N TYR A 129 -7.97 13.10 -11.99
CA TYR A 129 -8.65 11.95 -11.39
C TYR A 129 -8.85 12.13 -9.88
N LEU A 130 -7.81 12.54 -9.16
CA LEU A 130 -7.94 12.79 -7.72
C LEU A 130 -8.95 13.92 -7.43
N ALA A 131 -8.92 14.98 -8.23
CA ALA A 131 -9.88 16.08 -8.12
C ALA A 131 -11.33 15.62 -8.38
N ALA A 132 -11.54 14.75 -9.39
CA ALA A 132 -12.85 14.19 -9.70
C ALA A 132 -13.37 13.28 -8.57
N LEU A 133 -12.51 12.45 -7.98
CA LEU A 133 -12.88 11.63 -6.83
C LEU A 133 -13.29 12.48 -5.63
N PHE A 134 -12.52 13.53 -5.34
CA PHE A 134 -12.81 14.46 -4.25
C PHE A 134 -14.12 15.26 -4.48
N ALA A 135 -14.42 15.64 -5.71
CA ALA A 135 -15.67 16.31 -6.05
C ALA A 135 -16.91 15.42 -5.83
N GLY A 136 -16.76 14.10 -5.96
CA GLY A 136 -17.83 13.13 -5.68
C GLY A 136 -19.12 13.42 -6.42
N GLU A 137 -20.22 13.60 -5.70
CA GLU A 137 -21.55 13.87 -6.30
C GLU A 137 -21.67 15.26 -6.92
N SER A 138 -20.82 16.22 -6.53
CA SER A 138 -20.83 17.56 -7.12
C SER A 138 -20.18 17.62 -8.53
N LEU A 139 -19.56 16.51 -8.97
CA LEU A 139 -19.00 16.41 -10.32
C LEU A 139 -20.15 16.36 -11.33
N ASN A 140 -20.16 17.29 -12.32
CA ASN A 140 -21.18 17.27 -13.36
C ASN A 140 -21.04 16.03 -14.26
N GLU A 141 -22.16 15.60 -14.86
CA GLU A 141 -22.24 14.35 -15.61
C GLU A 141 -21.28 14.31 -16.82
N ASN A 142 -21.15 15.39 -17.56
CA ASN A 142 -20.23 15.44 -18.70
C ASN A 142 -18.78 15.24 -18.27
N HIS A 143 -18.39 15.83 -17.15
CA HIS A 143 -17.03 15.66 -16.62
C HIS A 143 -16.84 14.24 -16.05
N ARG A 144 -17.85 13.67 -15.39
CA ARG A 144 -17.85 12.29 -14.91
C ARG A 144 -17.61 11.31 -16.06
N GLN A 145 -18.31 11.50 -17.17
CA GLN A 145 -18.15 10.68 -18.38
C GLN A 145 -16.74 10.82 -18.98
N LEU A 146 -16.18 12.03 -19.02
CA LEU A 146 -14.83 12.28 -19.52
C LEU A 146 -13.78 11.55 -18.66
N ILE A 147 -13.92 11.60 -17.35
CA ILE A 147 -13.02 10.88 -16.41
C ILE A 147 -13.16 9.36 -16.59
N ALA A 148 -14.39 8.85 -16.73
CA ALA A 148 -14.63 7.42 -16.97
C ALA A 148 -13.98 6.94 -18.27
N SER A 149 -14.10 7.72 -19.35
CA SER A 149 -13.45 7.43 -20.63
C SER A 149 -11.93 7.38 -20.53
N LYS A 150 -11.30 8.36 -19.84
CA LYS A 150 -9.86 8.36 -19.58
C LYS A 150 -9.42 7.14 -18.73
N LEU A 151 -10.18 6.79 -17.71
CA LEU A 151 -9.92 5.61 -16.89
C LEU A 151 -10.04 4.32 -17.73
N SER A 152 -11.08 4.20 -18.56
CA SER A 152 -11.27 3.07 -19.47
C SER A 152 -10.07 2.91 -20.41
N ARG A 153 -9.63 4.01 -21.02
CA ARG A 153 -8.45 4.06 -21.90
C ARG A 153 -7.18 3.56 -21.19
N LEU A 154 -6.97 3.93 -19.92
CA LEU A 154 -5.75 3.62 -19.15
C LEU A 154 -5.81 2.27 -18.45
N THR A 155 -6.98 1.65 -18.32
CA THR A 155 -7.14 0.40 -17.54
C THR A 155 -7.73 -0.76 -18.35
N GLY A 156 -8.34 -0.48 -19.50
CA GLY A 156 -9.07 -1.46 -20.29
C GLY A 156 -10.39 -1.90 -19.67
N ILE A 157 -10.85 -1.25 -18.58
CA ILE A 157 -12.16 -1.52 -17.97
C ILE A 157 -13.23 -0.77 -18.74
N PRO A 158 -14.39 -1.39 -19.04
CA PRO A 158 -15.51 -0.71 -19.67
C PRO A 158 -16.02 0.49 -18.87
N GLU A 159 -16.41 1.57 -19.58
CA GLU A 159 -16.85 2.84 -18.97
C GLU A 159 -18.07 2.68 -18.06
N ASP A 160 -19.02 1.85 -18.45
CA ASP A 160 -20.22 1.54 -17.66
C ASP A 160 -19.86 0.98 -16.27
N ILE A 161 -18.91 0.06 -16.21
CA ILE A 161 -18.43 -0.51 -14.96
C ILE A 161 -17.73 0.55 -14.10
N ILE A 162 -16.97 1.45 -14.72
CA ILE A 162 -16.29 2.54 -14.01
C ILE A 162 -17.32 3.52 -13.42
N LEU A 163 -18.37 3.84 -14.18
CA LEU A 163 -19.45 4.73 -13.74
C LEU A 163 -20.28 4.10 -12.61
N GLU A 164 -20.65 2.82 -12.72
CA GLU A 164 -21.34 2.07 -11.67
C GLU A 164 -20.55 2.06 -10.34
N ASN A 165 -19.23 2.12 -10.40
CA ASN A 165 -18.36 2.17 -9.23
C ASN A 165 -17.94 3.58 -8.84
N LEU A 166 -18.66 4.61 -9.30
CA LEU A 166 -18.41 6.02 -8.96
C LEU A 166 -16.95 6.45 -9.23
N LEU A 167 -16.40 6.00 -10.35
CA LEU A 167 -15.00 6.21 -10.78
C LEU A 167 -13.94 5.50 -9.90
N ARG A 168 -14.33 4.69 -8.91
CA ARG A 168 -13.44 4.06 -7.93
C ARG A 168 -13.04 2.65 -8.37
N ILE A 169 -11.88 2.53 -9.00
CA ILE A 169 -11.32 1.25 -9.45
C ILE A 169 -10.40 0.69 -8.37
N SER A 170 -10.91 -0.24 -7.56
CA SER A 170 -10.07 -0.93 -6.59
C SER A 170 -9.23 -2.04 -7.24
N PRO A 171 -8.04 -2.39 -6.69
CA PRO A 171 -7.26 -3.52 -7.18
C PRO A 171 -8.01 -4.86 -7.16
N SER A 172 -8.94 -5.03 -6.22
CA SER A 172 -9.78 -6.23 -6.14
C SER A 172 -10.82 -6.31 -7.25
N MET A 173 -11.42 -5.18 -7.63
CA MET A 173 -12.33 -5.08 -8.77
C MET A 173 -11.58 -5.30 -10.09
N PHE A 174 -10.45 -4.65 -10.28
CA PHE A 174 -9.62 -4.77 -11.47
C PHE A 174 -9.20 -6.21 -11.79
N ARG A 175 -8.84 -7.00 -10.76
CA ARG A 175 -8.43 -8.41 -10.94
C ARG A 175 -9.55 -9.35 -11.37
N LYS A 176 -10.82 -8.94 -11.27
CA LYS A 176 -11.98 -9.76 -11.62
C LYS A 176 -12.49 -9.51 -13.04
N LYS A 177 -11.93 -8.57 -13.76
CA LYS A 177 -12.29 -8.14 -15.12
C LYS A 177 -11.17 -8.43 -16.12
#